data_c950bb908d559ecc5a7a7676f912f503
#
_entry.id   c950bb908d559ecc5a7a7676f912f503
#
_cell.length_a   1.000
_cell.length_b   1.000
_cell.length_c   1.000
_cell.angle_alpha   90.00
_cell.angle_beta   90.00
_cell.angle_gamma   90.00
#
_symmetry.space_group_name_H-M   'P 1'
#
loop_
_entity.id
_entity.type
_entity.pdbx_description
1 polymer ?
#
loop_
_entity_poly.entity_id
_entity_poly.type
_entity_poly.pdbx_seq_one_letter_code
_entity_poly.pdbx_strand_id
1 'polypeptide(L)'
;MSKILIIGAGVMGSAFTFPCIDNGHKVTVLGSPLENDRIDELSKTFFHKILNCNVSKEINFLKSDQLRQQLKAKPDLIVVGVNSKGINWISKELNNELFL
;
A
#
# COMPACT_ATOMS: atom_id res chain seq x y z
N MET A 1 8.30 -17.04 -0.58
CA MET A 1 7.26 -16.00 -0.76
C MET A 1 7.36 -14.99 0.38
N SER A 2 7.57 -13.74 0.05
CA SER A 2 7.66 -12.68 1.06
C SER A 2 6.34 -11.92 1.19
N LYS A 3 6.12 -11.34 2.36
CA LYS A 3 4.99 -10.43 2.60
C LYS A 3 5.48 -9.01 2.39
N ILE A 4 4.89 -8.32 1.43
CA ILE A 4 5.29 -6.96 1.06
C ILE A 4 4.15 -6.00 1.37
N LEU A 5 4.43 -5.00 2.19
CA LEU A 5 3.49 -3.92 2.48
C LEU A 5 3.91 -2.68 1.73
N ILE A 6 3.04 -2.21 0.84
CA ILE A 6 3.25 -0.97 0.08
C ILE A 6 2.34 0.10 0.67
N ILE A 7 2.93 1.17 1.15
CA ILE A 7 2.20 2.29 1.74
C ILE A 7 2.10 3.39 0.69
N GLY A 8 0.90 3.61 0.19
CA GLY A 8 0.61 4.55 -0.87
C GLY A 8 0.01 3.88 -2.09
N ALA A 9 -1.17 4.34 -2.52
CA ALA A 9 -1.90 3.80 -3.66
C ALA A 9 -1.78 4.70 -4.90
N GLY A 10 -0.76 5.54 -4.94
CA GLY A 10 -0.46 6.38 -6.09
C GLY A 10 0.20 5.59 -7.21
N VAL A 11 0.72 6.32 -8.21
CA VAL A 11 1.32 5.71 -9.39
C VAL A 11 2.51 4.82 -9.05
N MET A 12 3.45 5.33 -8.25
CA MET A 12 4.66 4.58 -7.92
C MET A 12 4.38 3.35 -7.07
N GLY A 13 3.57 3.50 -6.02
CA GLY A 13 3.22 2.37 -5.17
C GLY A 13 2.47 1.29 -5.94
N SER A 14 1.51 1.68 -6.77
CA SER A 14 0.73 0.75 -7.57
C SER A 14 1.58 0.07 -8.65
N ALA A 15 2.48 0.80 -9.29
CA ALA A 15 3.38 0.24 -10.30
C ALA A 15 4.32 -0.80 -9.69
N PHE A 16 4.76 -0.60 -8.47
CA PHE A 16 5.65 -1.54 -7.78
C PHE A 16 4.97 -2.88 -7.49
N THR A 17 3.63 -2.93 -7.48
CA THR A 17 2.92 -4.19 -7.25
C THR A 17 3.18 -5.23 -8.34
N PHE A 18 3.39 -4.79 -9.59
CA PHE A 18 3.53 -5.70 -10.72
C PHE A 18 4.73 -6.64 -10.56
N PRO A 19 5.97 -6.16 -10.34
CA PRO A 19 7.09 -7.08 -10.16
C PRO A 19 6.95 -7.93 -8.88
N CYS A 20 6.33 -7.41 -7.84
CA CYS A 20 6.13 -8.17 -6.62
C CYS A 20 5.20 -9.36 -6.84
N ILE A 21 4.08 -9.13 -7.51
CA ILE A 21 3.13 -10.19 -7.83
C ILE A 21 3.75 -11.19 -8.82
N ASP A 22 4.45 -10.70 -9.84
CA ASP A 22 5.09 -11.55 -10.83
C ASP A 22 6.11 -12.50 -10.20
N ASN A 23 6.74 -12.09 -9.11
CA ASN A 23 7.70 -12.91 -8.38
C ASN A 23 7.05 -13.74 -7.26
N GLY A 24 5.74 -13.81 -7.22
CA GLY A 24 5.03 -14.69 -6.30
C GLY A 24 4.93 -14.19 -4.86
N HIS A 25 5.16 -12.91 -4.62
CA HIS A 25 5.05 -12.34 -3.28
C HIS A 25 3.61 -12.00 -2.92
N LYS A 26 3.32 -12.03 -1.64
CA LYS A 26 2.04 -11.59 -1.11
C LYS A 26 2.09 -10.08 -0.91
N VAL A 27 1.21 -9.34 -1.59
CA VAL A 27 1.26 -7.88 -1.62
C VAL A 27 0.02 -7.29 -0.98
N THR A 28 0.23 -6.35 -0.06
CA THR A 28 -0.81 -5.50 0.51
C THR A 28 -0.48 -4.06 0.18
N VAL A 29 -1.45 -3.34 -0.36
CA VAL A 29 -1.34 -1.90 -0.62
C VAL A 29 -2.23 -1.17 0.38
N LEU A 30 -1.61 -0.30 1.17
CA LEU A 30 -2.31 0.47 2.19
C LEU A 30 -2.29 1.94 1.78
N GLY A 31 -3.48 2.53 1.60
CA GLY A 31 -3.60 3.93 1.22
C GLY A 31 -3.35 4.86 2.39
N SER A 32 -2.89 6.08 2.09
CA SER A 32 -2.86 7.16 3.07
C SER A 32 -4.28 7.62 3.40
N PRO A 33 -4.47 8.43 4.46
CA PRO A 33 -5.81 8.97 4.76
C PRO A 33 -6.43 9.77 3.62
N LEU A 34 -5.61 10.29 2.71
CA LEU A 34 -6.08 11.05 1.55
C LEU A 34 -6.53 10.16 0.38
N GLU A 35 -6.32 8.85 0.48
CA GLU A 35 -6.55 7.92 -0.61
C GLU A 35 -7.69 6.94 -0.35
N ASN A 36 -8.54 7.19 0.65
CA ASN A 36 -9.61 6.27 1.01
C ASN A 36 -10.53 5.94 -0.17
N ASP A 37 -10.91 6.95 -0.97
CA ASP A 37 -11.77 6.74 -2.13
C ASP A 37 -11.08 5.89 -3.19
N ARG A 38 -9.78 6.13 -3.40
CA ARG A 38 -9.00 5.35 -4.36
C ARG A 38 -8.88 3.89 -3.93
N ILE A 39 -8.67 3.66 -2.63
CA ILE A 39 -8.62 2.30 -2.10
C ILE A 39 -9.95 1.59 -2.28
N ASP A 40 -11.07 2.26 -1.99
CA ASP A 40 -12.40 1.68 -2.23
C ASP A 40 -12.59 1.28 -3.69
N GLU A 41 -12.21 2.16 -4.60
CA GLU A 41 -12.33 1.89 -6.03
C GLU A 41 -11.44 0.72 -6.47
N LEU A 42 -10.16 0.73 -6.07
CA LEU A 42 -9.23 -0.33 -6.42
C LEU A 42 -9.67 -1.69 -5.89
N SER A 43 -10.22 -1.74 -4.68
CA SER A 43 -10.68 -3.00 -4.10
C SER A 43 -11.92 -3.56 -4.80
N LYS A 44 -12.69 -2.73 -5.50
CA LYS A 44 -13.87 -3.14 -6.26
C LYS A 44 -13.58 -3.45 -7.71
N THR A 45 -12.81 -2.60 -8.38
CA THR A 45 -12.60 -2.67 -9.83
C THR A 45 -11.28 -3.28 -10.23
N PHE A 46 -10.27 -3.21 -9.36
CA PHE A 46 -8.90 -3.61 -9.67
C PHE A 46 -8.36 -2.90 -10.92
N PHE A 47 -8.82 -1.67 -11.12
CA PHE A 47 -8.38 -0.81 -12.22
C PHE A 47 -7.84 0.51 -11.66
N HIS A 48 -6.60 0.85 -12.03
CA HIS A 48 -5.97 2.09 -11.58
C HIS A 48 -6.13 3.15 -12.67
N LYS A 49 -6.90 4.19 -12.39
CA LYS A 49 -7.24 5.21 -13.39
C LYS A 49 -6.02 5.97 -13.92
N ILE A 50 -5.09 6.33 -13.04
CA ILE A 50 -3.92 7.11 -13.44
C ILE A 50 -2.96 6.26 -14.27
N LEU A 51 -2.73 5.01 -13.88
CA LEU A 51 -1.93 4.07 -14.65
C LEU A 51 -2.65 3.57 -15.89
N ASN A 52 -3.97 3.73 -15.93
CA ASN A 52 -4.83 3.27 -17.02
C ASN A 52 -4.63 1.80 -17.33
N CYS A 53 -4.58 0.98 -16.30
CA CYS A 53 -4.44 -0.46 -16.44
C CYS A 53 -5.01 -1.20 -15.23
N ASN A 54 -5.27 -2.49 -15.42
CA ASN A 54 -5.71 -3.35 -14.34
C ASN A 54 -4.53 -3.71 -13.43
N VAL A 55 -4.83 -3.82 -12.14
CA VAL A 55 -3.88 -4.36 -11.16
C VAL A 55 -4.31 -5.76 -10.77
N SER A 56 -3.42 -6.52 -10.15
CA SER A 56 -3.71 -7.91 -9.80
C SER A 56 -4.83 -8.02 -8.77
N LYS A 57 -5.74 -8.97 -8.97
CA LYS A 57 -6.78 -9.29 -7.99
C LYS A 57 -6.23 -9.97 -6.74
N GLU A 58 -4.98 -10.37 -6.76
CA GLU A 58 -4.31 -10.96 -5.60
C GLU A 58 -3.84 -9.90 -4.61
N ILE A 59 -3.84 -8.62 -4.99
CA ILE A 59 -3.45 -7.53 -4.08
C ILE A 59 -4.54 -7.30 -3.05
N ASN A 60 -4.12 -7.19 -1.79
CA ASN A 60 -5.00 -6.80 -0.70
C ASN A 60 -4.95 -5.29 -0.53
N PHE A 61 -6.05 -4.58 -0.80
CA PHE A 61 -6.12 -3.13 -0.66
C PHE A 61 -6.77 -2.76 0.67
N LEU A 62 -6.06 -1.98 1.48
CA LEU A 62 -6.52 -1.57 2.80
C LEU A 62 -6.44 -0.05 2.98
N LYS A 63 -7.32 0.49 3.81
CA LYS A 63 -7.31 1.90 4.19
C LYS A 63 -6.30 2.15 5.30
N SER A 64 -6.02 3.43 5.54
CA SER A 64 -4.98 3.86 6.48
C SER A 64 -5.20 3.40 7.92
N ASP A 65 -6.46 3.17 8.33
CA ASP A 65 -6.77 2.71 9.68
C ASP A 65 -6.26 1.28 9.97
N GLN A 66 -5.85 0.55 8.94
CA GLN A 66 -5.30 -0.80 9.09
C GLN A 66 -3.78 -0.82 9.25
N LEU A 67 -3.12 0.34 9.25
CA LEU A 67 -1.66 0.41 9.28
C LEU A 67 -1.05 -0.34 10.48
N ARG A 68 -1.57 -0.10 11.68
CA ARG A 68 -1.02 -0.73 12.88
C ARG A 68 -1.10 -2.25 12.83
N GLN A 69 -2.24 -2.77 12.37
CA GLN A 69 -2.41 -4.21 12.23
C GLN A 69 -1.44 -4.80 11.23
N GLN A 70 -1.20 -4.10 10.10
CA GLN A 70 -0.27 -4.55 9.10
C GLN A 70 1.17 -4.55 9.59
N LEU A 71 1.55 -3.55 10.37
CA LEU A 71 2.89 -3.49 10.96
C LEU A 71 3.08 -4.62 11.99
N LYS A 72 2.05 -4.93 12.77
CA LYS A 72 2.09 -6.05 13.72
C LYS A 72 2.19 -7.39 13.03
N ALA A 73 1.71 -7.52 11.82
CA ALA A 73 1.82 -8.74 11.03
C ALA A 73 3.24 -8.99 10.53
N LYS A 74 4.18 -8.10 10.81
CA LYS A 74 5.60 -8.21 10.49
C LYS A 74 5.85 -8.48 9.02
N PRO A 75 5.56 -7.50 8.13
CA PRO A 75 5.90 -7.67 6.72
C PRO A 75 7.41 -7.82 6.54
N ASP A 76 7.80 -8.57 5.53
CA ASP A 76 9.21 -8.77 5.21
C ASP A 76 9.83 -7.53 4.58
N LEU A 77 9.01 -6.73 3.88
CA LEU A 77 9.45 -5.49 3.23
C LEU A 77 8.35 -4.45 3.31
N ILE A 78 8.71 -3.23 3.65
CA ILE A 78 7.82 -2.08 3.65
C ILE A 78 8.31 -1.08 2.61
N VAL A 79 7.46 -0.76 1.65
CA VAL A 79 7.75 0.22 0.60
C VAL A 79 6.87 1.44 0.82
N VAL A 80 7.47 2.62 0.93
CA VAL A 80 6.74 3.86 1.14
C VAL A 80 6.72 4.64 -0.19
N GLY A 81 5.54 4.69 -0.81
CA GLY A 81 5.34 5.36 -2.09
C GLY A 81 4.27 6.43 -2.01
N VAL A 82 4.36 7.32 -1.03
CA VAL A 82 3.38 8.39 -0.82
C VAL A 82 3.94 9.74 -1.28
N ASN A 83 3.04 10.69 -1.57
CA ASN A 83 3.44 12.06 -1.89
C ASN A 83 3.86 12.81 -0.62
N SER A 84 4.24 14.11 -0.76
CA SER A 84 4.75 14.90 0.36
C SER A 84 3.76 15.01 1.53
N LYS A 85 2.45 15.06 1.26
CA LYS A 85 1.44 15.09 2.30
C LYS A 85 1.35 13.75 3.03
N GLY A 86 1.44 12.68 2.28
CA GLY A 86 1.44 11.33 2.84
C GLY A 86 2.69 11.02 3.65
N ILE A 87 3.84 11.61 3.29
CA ILE A 87 5.09 11.43 4.02
C ILE A 87 4.95 11.94 5.45
N ASN A 88 4.32 13.08 5.66
CA ASN A 88 4.11 13.62 7.01
C ASN A 88 3.29 12.66 7.86
N TRP A 89 2.22 12.11 7.29
CA TRP A 89 1.39 11.13 7.99
C TRP A 89 2.16 9.87 8.34
N ILE A 90 2.83 9.26 7.35
CA ILE A 90 3.49 7.98 7.60
C ILE A 90 4.70 8.12 8.50
N SER A 91 5.40 9.24 8.46
CA SER A 91 6.54 9.49 9.35
C SER A 91 6.10 9.49 10.82
N LYS A 92 4.96 10.11 11.12
CA LYS A 92 4.41 10.11 12.48
C LYS A 92 4.01 8.71 12.92
N GLU A 93 3.34 7.98 12.05
CA GLU A 93 2.85 6.64 12.38
C GLU A 93 4.01 5.65 12.59
N LEU A 94 4.99 5.66 11.69
CA LEU A 94 6.14 4.78 11.82
C LEU A 94 6.99 5.13 13.03
N ASN A 95 7.16 6.41 13.32
CA ASN A 95 7.90 6.83 14.49
C ASN A 95 7.25 6.32 15.77
N ASN A 96 5.93 6.43 15.87
CA ASN A 96 5.18 5.95 17.02
C ASN A 96 5.25 4.42 17.18
N GLU A 97 5.26 3.68 16.08
CA GLU A 97 5.20 2.22 16.10
C GLU A 97 6.58 1.55 16.19
N LEU A 98 7.63 2.18 15.63
CA LEU A 98 8.93 1.55 15.49
C LEU A 98 10.00 2.08 16.45
N PHE A 99 9.80 3.27 17.01
CA PHE A 99 10.84 3.95 17.79
C PHE A 99 10.42 4.33 19.21
N LEU A 100 9.28 3.85 19.64
CA LEU A 100 8.85 4.01 21.03
C LEU A 100 9.36 2.92 21.93
#